data_d14c30c9dbd17600516f0f23a517524e
#
_entry.id   d14c30c9dbd17600516f0f23a517524e
#
_cell.length_a   1.000
_cell.length_b   1.000
_cell.length_c   1.000
_cell.angle_alpha   90.00
_cell.angle_beta   90.00
_cell.angle_gamma   90.00
#
_symmetry.space_group_name_H-M   'P 1'
#
loop_
_entity.id
_entity.type
_entity.pdbx_description
1 polymer ?
#
loop_
_entity_poly.entity_id
_entity_poly.type
_entity_poly.pdbx_seq_one_letter_code
_entity_poly.pdbx_strand_id
1 'polypeptide(L)'
;MRGFRILRYRKDGRAEVETSEAYTPAPDIAFATQSGPMLLIDGKVHPRFDPDGTSRYVRNAVGTAPGGKAVFVITTDVVSFGKLARFFRDRLHAKNALYLDGSVSSLWDPANGRMDDFVELGPMIVGFRRAESAPGREGRAIP
;
A
#
# COMPACT_ATOMS: atom_id res chain seq x y z
N MET A 1 -21.62 4.16 -9.44
CA MET A 1 -20.33 4.44 -8.80
C MET A 1 -19.38 3.27 -9.06
N ARG A 2 -18.57 3.35 -10.12
CA ARG A 2 -17.62 2.29 -10.47
C ARG A 2 -16.23 2.83 -10.20
N GLY A 3 -15.56 2.38 -9.14
CA GLY A 3 -14.21 2.88 -8.92
C GLY A 3 -13.49 2.49 -7.64
N PHE A 4 -14.18 1.97 -6.68
CA PHE A 4 -13.50 1.53 -5.45
C PHE A 4 -12.76 0.21 -5.67
N ARG A 5 -11.64 0.06 -4.98
CA ARG A 5 -10.76 -1.09 -5.05
C ARG A 5 -10.38 -1.49 -3.64
N ILE A 6 -10.04 -2.74 -3.47
CA ILE A 6 -9.72 -3.31 -2.17
C ILE A 6 -8.25 -3.68 -2.14
N LEU A 7 -7.54 -3.18 -1.13
CA LEU A 7 -6.32 -3.78 -0.65
C LEU A 7 -6.69 -4.82 0.39
N ARG A 8 -6.32 -6.06 0.19
CA ARG A 8 -6.43 -7.11 1.19
C ARG A 8 -5.07 -7.66 1.60
N TYR A 9 -4.97 -8.05 2.84
CA TYR A 9 -3.80 -8.68 3.44
C TYR A 9 -4.18 -10.04 3.96
N ARG A 10 -3.47 -11.07 3.55
CA ARG A 10 -3.70 -12.44 4.01
C ARG A 10 -2.89 -12.75 5.25
N LYS A 11 -3.33 -13.75 6.03
CA LYS A 11 -2.64 -14.22 7.24
C LYS A 11 -1.23 -14.76 6.97
N ASP A 12 -0.96 -15.21 5.74
CA ASP A 12 0.36 -15.64 5.28
C ASP A 12 1.29 -14.47 4.89
N GLY A 13 0.82 -13.23 4.99
CA GLY A 13 1.58 -12.01 4.70
C GLY A 13 1.51 -11.54 3.25
N ARG A 14 0.77 -12.23 2.38
CA ARG A 14 0.55 -11.76 1.00
C ARG A 14 -0.48 -10.65 0.95
N ALA A 15 -0.19 -9.66 0.11
CA ALA A 15 -1.11 -8.56 -0.19
C ALA A 15 -1.59 -8.63 -1.63
N GLU A 16 -2.82 -8.26 -1.85
CA GLU A 16 -3.44 -8.19 -3.17
C GLU A 16 -4.27 -6.92 -3.30
N VAL A 17 -4.27 -6.34 -4.50
CA VAL A 17 -5.15 -5.23 -4.86
C VAL A 17 -6.07 -5.72 -5.96
N GLU A 18 -7.37 -5.61 -5.72
CA GLU A 18 -8.40 -6.09 -6.63
C GLU A 18 -9.60 -5.15 -6.73
N THR A 19 -10.50 -5.44 -7.64
CA THR A 19 -11.76 -4.69 -7.77
C THR A 19 -12.72 -5.05 -6.65
N SER A 20 -13.58 -4.12 -6.25
CA SER A 20 -14.59 -4.41 -5.22
C SER A 20 -15.58 -5.50 -5.65
N GLU A 21 -15.81 -5.60 -6.97
CA GLU A 21 -16.68 -6.63 -7.53
C GLU A 21 -16.07 -8.04 -7.48
N ALA A 22 -14.73 -8.12 -7.51
CA ALA A 22 -14.00 -9.40 -7.43
C ALA A 22 -13.74 -9.84 -5.99
N TYR A 23 -13.92 -8.94 -5.03
CA TYR A 23 -13.65 -9.23 -3.63
C TYR A 23 -14.67 -10.20 -3.04
N THR A 24 -14.18 -11.26 -2.44
CA THR A 24 -14.97 -12.18 -1.63
C THR A 24 -14.31 -12.33 -0.27
N PRO A 25 -15.05 -12.08 0.84
CA PRO A 25 -14.55 -12.34 2.18
C PRO A 25 -14.12 -13.80 2.33
N ALA A 26 -12.96 -14.01 2.96
CA ALA A 26 -12.45 -15.36 3.21
C ALA A 26 -11.74 -15.42 4.58
N PRO A 27 -11.74 -16.59 5.26
CA PRO A 27 -11.18 -16.73 6.61
C PRO A 27 -9.67 -16.47 6.72
N ASP A 28 -8.95 -16.55 5.60
CA ASP A 28 -7.52 -16.29 5.51
C ASP A 28 -7.18 -14.80 5.30
N ILE A 29 -8.17 -13.94 5.11
CA ILE A 29 -7.97 -12.49 5.04
C ILE A 29 -7.83 -11.96 6.46
N ALA A 30 -6.67 -11.35 6.74
CA ALA A 30 -6.40 -10.73 8.02
C ALA A 30 -6.92 -9.28 8.09
N PHE A 31 -6.88 -8.59 6.94
CA PHE A 31 -7.24 -7.19 6.83
C PHE A 31 -7.63 -6.86 5.39
N ALA A 32 -8.62 -5.99 5.24
CA ALA A 32 -8.99 -5.41 3.95
C ALA A 32 -9.44 -3.96 4.13
N THR A 33 -9.07 -3.10 3.19
CA THR A 33 -9.52 -1.71 3.13
C THR A 33 -9.91 -1.35 1.71
N GLN A 34 -10.85 -0.43 1.59
CA GLN A 34 -11.36 0.05 0.30
C GLN A 34 -10.93 1.49 0.06
N SER A 35 -10.39 1.75 -1.13
CA SER A 35 -9.98 3.08 -1.54
C SER A 35 -10.01 3.20 -3.06
N GLY A 36 -9.50 4.29 -3.61
CA GLY A 36 -9.44 4.48 -5.06
C GLY A 36 -9.02 5.88 -5.44
N PRO A 37 -8.72 6.08 -6.70
CA PRO A 37 -8.80 5.13 -7.83
C PRO A 37 -7.60 4.17 -7.95
N MET A 38 -7.72 3.16 -8.82
CA MET A 38 -6.56 2.39 -9.27
C MET A 38 -5.59 3.27 -10.04
N LEU A 39 -4.32 3.15 -9.74
CA LEU A 39 -3.22 3.76 -10.50
C LEU A 39 -2.75 2.85 -11.62
N LEU A 40 -2.59 1.56 -11.30
CA LEU A 40 -2.26 0.49 -12.24
C LEU A 40 -3.28 -0.63 -12.19
N ILE A 41 -3.56 -1.18 -13.36
CA ILE A 41 -4.38 -2.37 -13.55
C ILE A 41 -3.59 -3.30 -14.50
N ASP A 42 -3.21 -4.47 -14.01
CA ASP A 42 -2.43 -5.46 -14.76
C ASP A 42 -1.18 -4.88 -15.44
N GLY A 43 -0.44 -4.05 -14.72
CA GLY A 43 0.78 -3.39 -15.19
C GLY A 43 0.56 -2.21 -16.13
N LYS A 44 -0.68 -1.85 -16.43
CA LYS A 44 -1.02 -0.70 -17.28
C LYS A 44 -1.48 0.48 -16.44
N VAL A 45 -1.01 1.67 -16.79
CA VAL A 45 -1.49 2.91 -16.17
C VAL A 45 -2.98 3.07 -16.48
N HIS A 46 -3.76 3.42 -15.45
CA HIS A 46 -5.20 3.62 -15.61
C HIS A 46 -5.48 4.67 -16.69
N PRO A 47 -6.34 4.40 -17.69
CA PRO A 47 -6.50 5.23 -18.88
C PRO A 47 -7.05 6.65 -18.62
N ARG A 48 -7.57 6.90 -17.43
CA ARG A 48 -8.05 8.24 -17.03
C ARG A 48 -6.91 9.18 -16.58
N PHE A 49 -5.69 8.69 -16.43
CA PHE A 49 -4.59 9.49 -15.93
C PHE A 49 -3.68 9.92 -17.06
N ASP A 50 -3.70 11.21 -17.31
CA ASP A 50 -2.74 11.86 -18.16
C ASP A 50 -1.33 11.66 -17.56
N PRO A 51 -0.33 11.22 -18.36
CA PRO A 51 1.04 11.10 -17.91
C PRO A 51 1.58 12.36 -17.21
N ASP A 52 1.22 13.53 -17.69
CA ASP A 52 1.69 14.81 -17.20
C ASP A 52 0.59 15.71 -16.64
N GLY A 53 -0.49 15.07 -16.15
CA GLY A 53 -1.67 15.75 -15.62
C GLY A 53 -1.36 16.89 -14.65
N THR A 54 -2.17 17.93 -14.72
CA THR A 54 -1.99 19.18 -13.95
C THR A 54 -2.38 19.05 -12.47
N SER A 55 -3.23 18.07 -12.11
CA SER A 55 -3.60 17.80 -10.72
C SER A 55 -2.41 17.21 -9.96
N ARG A 56 -1.72 18.03 -9.19
CA ARG A 56 -0.50 17.67 -8.47
C ARG A 56 -0.66 17.87 -6.97
N TYR A 57 -0.39 16.83 -6.20
CA TYR A 57 -0.45 16.81 -4.73
C TYR A 57 0.66 15.90 -4.19
N VAL A 58 1.01 16.08 -2.91
CA VAL A 58 1.67 15.00 -2.16
C VAL A 58 0.69 13.84 -2.09
N ARG A 59 1.12 12.66 -2.48
CA ARG A 59 0.24 11.50 -2.65
C ARG A 59 0.77 10.29 -1.92
N ASN A 60 -0.16 9.47 -1.45
CA ASN A 60 0.15 8.15 -0.92
C ASN A 60 -0.58 7.06 -1.72
N ALA A 61 0.03 5.91 -1.83
CA ALA A 61 -0.52 4.79 -2.56
C ALA A 61 0.08 3.46 -2.09
N VAL A 62 -0.54 2.37 -2.45
CA VAL A 62 -0.03 1.02 -2.24
C VAL A 62 -0.03 0.24 -3.55
N GLY A 63 1.00 -0.54 -3.77
CA GLY A 63 1.06 -1.49 -4.89
C GLY A 63 1.48 -2.87 -4.42
N THR A 64 1.20 -3.86 -5.24
CA THR A 64 1.64 -5.23 -5.00
C THR A 64 2.87 -5.52 -5.86
N ALA A 65 4.02 -5.61 -5.20
CA ALA A 65 5.28 -5.99 -5.84
C ALA A 65 5.35 -7.50 -6.10
N PRO A 66 6.31 -7.96 -6.91
CA PRO A 66 6.57 -9.39 -7.10
C PRO A 66 6.69 -10.14 -5.78
N GLY A 67 6.12 -11.34 -5.71
CA GLY A 67 6.05 -12.14 -4.48
C GLY A 67 4.90 -11.76 -3.54
N GLY A 68 3.96 -10.91 -3.96
CA GLY A 68 2.77 -10.57 -3.16
C GLY A 68 3.05 -9.62 -1.99
N LYS A 69 4.16 -8.88 -2.02
CA LYS A 69 4.49 -7.88 -1.00
C LYS A 69 3.75 -6.58 -1.27
N ALA A 70 3.10 -6.02 -0.25
CA ALA A 70 2.62 -4.65 -0.31
C ALA A 70 3.78 -3.66 -0.22
N VAL A 71 3.79 -2.66 -1.10
CA VAL A 71 4.72 -1.53 -1.05
C VAL A 71 3.90 -0.26 -0.92
N PHE A 72 4.02 0.38 0.23
CA PHE A 72 3.41 1.68 0.50
C PHE A 72 4.38 2.78 0.06
N VAL A 73 3.85 3.78 -0.60
CA VAL A 73 4.61 4.94 -1.09
C VAL A 73 3.92 6.21 -0.64
N ILE A 74 4.69 7.15 -0.12
CA ILE A 74 4.29 8.54 0.07
C ILE A 74 5.30 9.41 -0.67
N THR A 75 4.83 10.39 -1.45
CA THR A 75 5.72 11.30 -2.17
C THR A 75 6.14 12.46 -1.27
N THR A 76 7.36 12.95 -1.46
CA THR A 76 7.86 14.17 -0.79
C THR A 76 7.43 15.43 -1.53
N ASP A 77 7.35 15.32 -2.86
CA ASP A 77 6.93 16.40 -3.73
C ASP A 77 5.52 16.18 -4.28
N VAL A 78 4.94 17.24 -4.80
CA VAL A 78 3.64 17.17 -5.50
C VAL A 78 3.81 16.47 -6.85
N VAL A 79 3.01 15.45 -7.09
CA VAL A 79 3.05 14.64 -8.32
C VAL A 79 1.65 14.45 -8.91
N SER A 80 1.59 14.22 -10.23
CA SER A 80 0.37 13.79 -10.89
C SER A 80 0.08 12.30 -10.63
N PHE A 81 -1.16 11.86 -10.82
CA PHE A 81 -1.50 10.43 -10.79
C PHE A 81 -0.71 9.63 -11.83
N GLY A 82 -0.53 10.17 -13.04
CA GLY A 82 0.23 9.51 -14.08
C GLY A 82 1.70 9.30 -13.70
N LYS A 83 2.34 10.31 -13.06
CA LYS A 83 3.73 10.18 -12.58
C LYS A 83 3.84 9.11 -11.50
N LEU A 84 2.93 9.09 -10.52
CA LEU A 84 2.92 8.10 -9.46
C LEU A 84 2.66 6.69 -10.01
N ALA A 85 1.72 6.55 -10.94
CA ALA A 85 1.44 5.27 -11.58
C ALA A 85 2.65 4.71 -12.32
N ARG A 86 3.36 5.55 -13.10
CA ARG A 86 4.60 5.13 -13.78
C ARG A 86 5.68 4.70 -12.79
N PHE A 87 5.80 5.38 -11.65
CA PHE A 87 6.74 4.96 -10.60
C PHE A 87 6.45 3.53 -10.11
N PHE A 88 5.20 3.20 -9.83
CA PHE A 88 4.82 1.84 -9.45
C PHE A 88 5.09 0.81 -10.55
N ARG A 89 4.83 1.16 -11.81
CA ARG A 89 5.08 0.27 -12.96
C ARG A 89 6.56 0.06 -13.21
N ASP A 90 7.32 1.17 -13.34
CA ASP A 90 8.66 1.15 -13.92
C ASP A 90 9.75 0.89 -12.86
N ARG A 91 9.51 1.28 -11.60
CA ARG A 91 10.48 1.14 -10.51
C ARG A 91 10.15 0.01 -9.55
N LEU A 92 8.87 -0.20 -9.26
CA LEU A 92 8.43 -1.22 -8.30
C LEU A 92 7.92 -2.48 -8.98
N HIS A 93 7.79 -2.47 -10.31
CA HIS A 93 7.29 -3.59 -11.13
C HIS A 93 5.94 -4.13 -10.60
N ALA A 94 5.12 -3.24 -10.07
CA ALA A 94 3.82 -3.58 -9.55
C ALA A 94 2.84 -3.89 -10.70
N LYS A 95 2.04 -4.95 -10.54
CA LYS A 95 0.94 -5.23 -11.47
C LYS A 95 -0.26 -4.34 -11.17
N ASN A 96 -0.60 -4.20 -9.90
CA ASN A 96 -1.71 -3.38 -9.46
C ASN A 96 -1.21 -2.36 -8.43
N ALA A 97 -1.75 -1.15 -8.51
CA ALA A 97 -1.50 -0.10 -7.53
C ALA A 97 -2.76 0.71 -7.29
N LEU A 98 -2.97 1.08 -6.03
CA LEU A 98 -4.16 1.73 -5.52
C LEU A 98 -3.78 3.03 -4.83
N TYR A 99 -4.44 4.11 -5.18
CA TYR A 99 -4.37 5.35 -4.43
C TYR A 99 -5.16 5.21 -3.13
N LEU A 100 -4.57 5.57 -2.00
CA LEU A 100 -5.18 5.30 -0.70
C LEU A 100 -6.05 6.44 -0.21
N ASP A 101 -5.63 7.69 -0.36
CA ASP A 101 -6.46 8.80 0.11
C ASP A 101 -6.09 10.15 -0.52
N GLY A 102 -7.01 11.02 -0.31
CA GLY A 102 -7.33 12.32 -0.78
C GLY A 102 -6.30 13.44 -0.69
N SER A 103 -6.57 14.44 0.14
CA SER A 103 -5.86 15.72 0.09
C SER A 103 -4.68 15.81 1.05
N VAL A 104 -4.63 14.97 2.06
CA VAL A 104 -3.56 14.99 3.07
C VAL A 104 -2.89 13.63 3.16
N SER A 105 -1.59 13.61 2.94
CA SER A 105 -0.75 12.42 3.09
C SER A 105 0.22 12.63 4.24
N SER A 106 0.27 11.71 5.19
CA SER A 106 1.08 11.79 6.39
C SER A 106 1.79 10.48 6.67
N LEU A 107 3.00 10.54 7.21
CA LEU A 107 3.79 9.38 7.58
C LEU A 107 4.39 9.59 8.98
N TRP A 108 4.22 8.60 9.84
CA TRP A 108 4.88 8.52 11.12
C TRP A 108 5.94 7.41 11.08
N ASP A 109 7.19 7.81 10.92
CA ASP A 109 8.36 6.93 10.85
C ASP A 109 9.53 7.51 11.67
N PRO A 110 9.46 7.42 12.99
CA PRO A 110 10.47 8.02 13.87
C PRO A 110 11.86 7.41 13.70
N ALA A 111 11.96 6.17 13.22
CA ALA A 111 13.25 5.53 12.96
C ALA A 111 14.03 6.24 11.84
N ASN A 112 13.34 6.85 10.89
CA ASN A 112 13.93 7.63 9.80
C ASN A 112 13.74 9.16 9.99
N GLY A 113 13.32 9.59 11.17
CA GLY A 113 13.19 11.00 11.53
C GLY A 113 12.00 11.71 10.89
N ARG A 114 11.01 10.98 10.35
CA ARG A 114 9.80 11.57 9.80
C ARG A 114 8.61 11.34 10.73
N MET A 115 8.03 12.43 11.22
CA MET A 115 6.89 12.42 12.14
C MET A 115 5.94 13.54 11.74
N ASP A 116 5.09 13.26 10.76
CA ASP A 116 4.13 14.25 10.25
C ASP A 116 2.96 14.35 11.24
N ASP A 117 2.81 15.50 11.91
CA ASP A 117 1.79 15.78 12.93
C ASP A 117 1.01 17.08 12.70
N PHE A 118 1.07 17.61 11.49
CA PHE A 118 0.56 18.93 11.14
C PHE A 118 -0.97 19.00 10.97
N VAL A 119 -1.66 17.88 11.00
CA VAL A 119 -3.13 17.82 10.90
C VAL A 119 -3.67 16.54 11.54
N GLU A 120 -4.84 16.63 12.16
CA GLU A 120 -5.56 15.45 12.64
C GLU A 120 -6.05 14.63 11.46
N LEU A 121 -5.74 13.32 11.47
CA LEU A 121 -6.13 12.38 10.45
C LEU A 121 -7.11 11.34 11.00
N GLY A 122 -7.92 10.80 10.11
CA GLY A 122 -8.84 9.70 10.40
C GLY A 122 -8.13 8.34 10.42
N PRO A 123 -8.55 7.36 9.60
CA PRO A 123 -7.98 6.02 9.61
C PRO A 123 -6.50 6.01 9.25
N MET A 124 -5.73 5.14 9.90
CA MET A 124 -4.31 4.94 9.61
C MET A 124 -4.01 3.46 9.32
N ILE A 125 -3.01 3.23 8.48
CA ILE A 125 -2.44 1.90 8.29
C ILE A 125 -1.16 1.83 9.13
N VAL A 126 -1.11 0.87 10.04
CA VAL A 126 0.02 0.70 10.96
C VAL A 126 0.78 -0.57 10.61
N GLY A 127 2.09 -0.43 10.38
CA GLY A 127 2.99 -1.55 10.17
C GLY A 127 3.77 -1.88 11.44
N PHE A 128 3.75 -3.14 11.85
CA PHE A 128 4.57 -3.64 12.95
C PHE A 128 5.62 -4.61 12.43
N ARG A 129 6.84 -4.48 12.94
CA ARG A 129 7.84 -5.52 12.75
C ARG A 129 7.48 -6.71 13.63
N ARG A 130 7.32 -7.89 13.03
CA ARG A 130 7.15 -9.10 13.83
C ARG A 130 8.44 -9.33 14.60
N ALA A 131 8.36 -9.49 15.93
CA ALA A 131 9.51 -9.94 16.71
C ALA A 131 9.92 -11.32 16.18
N GLU A 132 11.21 -11.48 15.85
CA GLU A 132 11.76 -12.81 15.59
C GLU A 132 11.58 -13.63 16.86
N SER A 133 10.91 -14.78 16.74
CA SER A 133 10.88 -15.75 17.84
C SER A 133 12.33 -16.11 18.16
N ALA A 134 12.78 -15.81 19.39
CA ALA A 134 14.09 -16.21 19.84
C ALA A 134 14.27 -17.73 19.57
N PRO A 135 15.41 -18.17 19.02
CA PRO A 135 15.65 -19.59 18.79
C PRO A 135 15.44 -20.31 20.13
N GLY A 136 14.56 -21.33 20.09
CA GLY A 136 14.19 -22.08 21.27
C GLY A 136 15.45 -22.51 22.00
N ARG A 137 15.57 -22.17 23.28
CA ARG A 137 16.53 -22.82 24.15
C ARG A 137 16.13 -24.29 24.20
N GLU A 138 16.82 -25.12 23.40
CA GLU A 138 16.81 -26.55 23.63
C GLU A 138 17.28 -26.78 25.07
N GLY A 139 16.33 -27.28 25.86
CA GLY A 139 16.62 -27.65 27.24
C GLY A 139 17.70 -28.70 27.28
N ARG A 140 18.91 -28.28 27.66
CA ARG A 140 20.01 -29.19 27.99
C ARG A 140 19.59 -29.94 29.23
N ALA A 141 19.19 -31.20 29.05
CA ALA A 141 19.02 -32.12 30.17
C ALA A 141 20.38 -32.25 30.87
N ILE A 142 20.41 -31.96 32.14
CA ILE A 142 21.55 -32.19 33.00
C ILE A 142 21.44 -33.65 33.53
N PRO A 143 22.50 -34.47 33.47
CA PRO A 143 22.51 -35.84 33.91
C PRO A 143 22.29 -35.97 35.42
#